data_6bdfdf0dd0a5d6d634a43a3a5ad944d8
#
_entry.id   6bdfdf0dd0a5d6d634a43a3a5ad944d8
#
_cell.length_a   1.000
_cell.length_b   1.000
_cell.length_c   1.000
_cell.angle_alpha   90.00
_cell.angle_beta   90.00
_cell.angle_gamma   90.00
#
_symmetry.space_group_name_H-M   'P 1'
#
loop_
_entity.id
_entity.type
_entity.pdbx_description
1 polymer ?
#
loop_
_entity_poly.entity_id
_entity_poly.type
_entity_poly.pdbx_seq_one_letter_code
_entity_poly.pdbx_strand_id
1 'polypeptide(L)'
;MISLVHALSLAFVLLAVAPAAKPANTLTEAEKKAGWRLLFDGKTTDGWRGYKMDKMPPGWKVIDGALVRVSGGAGGKGAGGGDDIITTGQFDNFELKLEWKIVDRAGNSGLILRASEDAVTSWHTGPEMQILDNAAYPGRSVKELAGACYDLYAPIKDVSRPRGQWNAVRVVADGRHMEHWLNGVKLLQYELGSDDWNALVAKSKFKKMEHFLKPPTKGHICLQDHTARIEYRNIKIRPLPARASGAKPE
;
A
#
# COMPACT_ATOMS: atom_id res chain seq x y z
N MET A 1 -17.12 5.95 76.57
CA MET A 1 -16.41 5.00 75.66
C MET A 1 -17.15 5.01 74.36
N ILE A 2 -16.60 5.72 73.35
CA ILE A 2 -17.20 5.79 71.99
C ILE A 2 -16.34 4.89 71.08
N SER A 3 -16.95 3.83 70.61
CA SER A 3 -16.28 2.84 69.70
C SER A 3 -16.35 3.35 68.28
N LEU A 4 -15.19 3.60 67.66
CA LEU A 4 -15.05 4.04 66.25
C LEU A 4 -14.96 2.80 65.37
N VAL A 5 -15.99 2.53 64.56
CA VAL A 5 -15.99 1.44 63.59
C VAL A 5 -15.38 2.03 62.29
N HIS A 6 -14.18 1.54 61.91
CA HIS A 6 -13.57 1.85 60.64
C HIS A 6 -14.15 0.95 59.52
N ALA A 7 -14.88 1.53 58.60
CA ALA A 7 -15.32 0.82 57.39
C ALA A 7 -14.18 0.85 56.37
N LEU A 8 -13.63 -0.33 56.06
CA LEU A 8 -12.63 -0.53 55.01
C LEU A 8 -13.36 -0.66 53.65
N SER A 9 -13.29 0.37 52.84
CA SER A 9 -13.82 0.33 51.47
C SER A 9 -12.82 -0.37 50.55
N LEU A 10 -13.15 -1.59 50.11
CA LEU A 10 -12.39 -2.31 49.09
C LEU A 10 -12.74 -1.75 47.69
N ALA A 11 -11.84 -0.98 47.11
CA ALA A 11 -11.97 -0.53 45.71
C ALA A 11 -11.59 -1.66 44.78
N PHE A 12 -12.55 -2.24 44.06
CA PHE A 12 -12.32 -3.18 42.96
C PHE A 12 -11.81 -2.40 41.76
N VAL A 13 -10.53 -2.54 41.42
CA VAL A 13 -9.98 -2.06 40.16
C VAL A 13 -10.33 -3.07 39.07
N LEU A 14 -11.32 -2.77 38.24
CA LEU A 14 -11.60 -3.51 37.02
C LEU A 14 -10.47 -3.23 36.02
N LEU A 15 -9.52 -4.14 35.90
CA LEU A 15 -8.58 -4.18 34.79
C LEU A 15 -9.35 -4.51 33.49
N ALA A 16 -9.59 -3.51 32.66
CA ALA A 16 -10.10 -3.70 31.33
C ALA A 16 -9.06 -4.48 30.50
N VAL A 17 -9.32 -5.75 30.23
CA VAL A 17 -8.52 -6.57 29.32
C VAL A 17 -8.71 -5.97 27.93
N ALA A 18 -7.66 -5.38 27.36
CA ALA A 18 -7.69 -4.91 25.98
C ALA A 18 -8.01 -6.11 25.05
N PRO A 19 -8.90 -5.94 24.06
CA PRO A 19 -9.22 -7.03 23.14
C PRO A 19 -7.94 -7.51 22.47
N ALA A 20 -7.76 -8.83 22.40
CA ALA A 20 -6.61 -9.44 21.75
C ALA A 20 -6.47 -8.91 20.31
N ALA A 21 -5.27 -8.50 19.94
CA ALA A 21 -5.01 -8.00 18.59
C ALA A 21 -5.41 -9.07 17.56
N LYS A 22 -6.16 -8.66 16.53
CA LYS A 22 -6.59 -9.55 15.46
C LYS A 22 -5.36 -10.21 14.80
N PRO A 23 -5.37 -11.54 14.57
CA PRO A 23 -4.30 -12.19 13.82
C PRO A 23 -4.10 -11.54 12.45
N ALA A 24 -2.84 -11.36 12.04
CA ALA A 24 -2.54 -10.84 10.71
C ALA A 24 -3.06 -11.79 9.61
N ASN A 25 -3.30 -11.25 8.42
CA ASN A 25 -3.75 -11.98 7.24
C ASN A 25 -5.07 -12.75 7.44
N THR A 26 -5.97 -12.16 8.24
CA THR A 26 -7.32 -12.72 8.46
C THR A 26 -8.39 -11.68 8.14
N LEU A 27 -9.58 -12.14 7.77
CA LEU A 27 -10.77 -11.30 7.60
C LEU A 27 -11.70 -11.47 8.80
N THR A 28 -12.27 -10.38 9.28
CA THR A 28 -13.42 -10.44 10.20
C THR A 28 -14.66 -10.85 9.44
N GLU A 29 -15.70 -11.31 10.14
CA GLU A 29 -16.99 -11.63 9.52
C GLU A 29 -17.62 -10.39 8.85
N ALA A 30 -17.45 -9.20 9.44
CA ALA A 30 -17.88 -7.95 8.84
C ALA A 30 -17.14 -7.64 7.53
N GLU A 31 -15.83 -7.89 7.46
CA GLU A 31 -15.06 -7.73 6.24
C GLU A 31 -15.48 -8.73 5.16
N LYS A 32 -15.68 -9.99 5.52
CA LYS A 32 -16.18 -11.00 4.57
C LYS A 32 -17.55 -10.59 4.01
N LYS A 33 -18.48 -10.19 4.86
CA LYS A 33 -19.80 -9.69 4.47
C LYS A 33 -19.72 -8.45 3.58
N ALA A 34 -18.72 -7.59 3.79
CA ALA A 34 -18.47 -6.40 2.98
C ALA A 34 -17.72 -6.70 1.67
N GLY A 35 -17.48 -7.96 1.31
CA GLY A 35 -16.86 -8.39 0.06
C GLY A 35 -15.32 -8.31 0.05
N TRP A 36 -14.68 -8.13 1.21
CA TRP A 36 -13.22 -8.21 1.29
C TRP A 36 -12.72 -9.62 1.04
N ARG A 37 -11.62 -9.74 0.33
CA ARG A 37 -10.87 -10.98 0.16
C ARG A 37 -9.38 -10.73 0.39
N LEU A 38 -8.68 -11.74 0.91
CA LEU A 38 -7.22 -11.67 1.05
C LEU A 38 -6.57 -11.80 -0.33
N LEU A 39 -5.53 -11.00 -0.56
CA LEU A 39 -4.56 -11.19 -1.64
C LEU A 39 -3.29 -11.87 -1.12
N PHE A 40 -3.15 -12.04 0.19
CA PHE A 40 -2.06 -12.76 0.84
C PHE A 40 -2.56 -13.41 2.12
N ASP A 41 -2.33 -14.70 2.25
CA ASP A 41 -2.82 -15.54 3.36
C ASP A 41 -1.83 -15.65 4.54
N GLY A 42 -0.62 -15.07 4.39
CA GLY A 42 0.47 -15.17 5.37
C GLY A 42 1.27 -16.47 5.30
N LYS A 43 1.01 -17.36 4.36
CA LYS A 43 1.62 -18.71 4.27
C LYS A 43 2.20 -19.01 2.91
N THR A 44 1.53 -18.62 1.84
CA THR A 44 1.91 -18.93 0.47
C THR A 44 2.06 -17.64 -0.35
N THR A 45 2.66 -17.75 -1.53
CA THR A 45 2.73 -16.67 -2.52
C THR A 45 1.65 -16.82 -3.59
N ASP A 46 0.66 -17.67 -3.36
CA ASP A 46 -0.43 -17.90 -4.30
C ASP A 46 -1.16 -16.60 -4.64
N GLY A 47 -1.47 -16.42 -5.91
CA GLY A 47 -2.05 -15.16 -6.41
C GLY A 47 -1.03 -14.07 -6.73
N TRP A 48 0.27 -14.34 -6.57
CA TRP A 48 1.37 -13.45 -6.93
C TRP A 48 2.38 -14.11 -7.86
N ARG A 49 3.01 -13.32 -8.71
CA ARG A 49 4.13 -13.71 -9.58
C ARG A 49 5.02 -12.52 -9.88
N GLY A 50 6.19 -12.75 -10.43
CA GLY A 50 7.04 -11.67 -10.91
C GLY A 50 6.42 -10.90 -12.07
N TYR A 51 6.76 -9.63 -12.18
CA TYR A 51 6.41 -8.80 -13.32
C TYR A 51 7.03 -9.39 -14.60
N LYS A 52 6.21 -9.69 -15.60
CA LYS A 52 6.62 -10.41 -16.83
C LYS A 52 7.25 -11.80 -16.58
N MET A 53 6.86 -12.44 -15.49
CA MET A 53 7.31 -13.78 -15.12
C MET A 53 6.13 -14.67 -14.79
N ASP A 54 6.28 -15.99 -14.97
CA ASP A 54 5.26 -16.98 -14.61
C ASP A 54 5.33 -17.42 -13.15
N LYS A 55 6.44 -17.11 -12.45
CA LYS A 55 6.74 -17.54 -11.08
C LYS A 55 7.16 -16.39 -10.20
N MET A 56 7.11 -16.60 -8.88
CA MET A 56 7.69 -15.69 -7.92
C MET A 56 9.22 -15.60 -8.08
N PRO A 57 9.79 -14.40 -8.12
CA PRO A 57 11.23 -14.22 -8.13
C PRO A 57 11.84 -14.61 -6.77
N PRO A 58 13.09 -15.13 -6.76
CA PRO A 58 13.73 -15.64 -5.54
C PRO A 58 13.97 -14.57 -4.46
N GLY A 59 13.91 -13.29 -4.85
CA GLY A 59 14.02 -12.15 -3.94
C GLY A 59 12.80 -11.94 -3.03
N TRP A 60 11.70 -12.66 -3.26
CA TRP A 60 10.48 -12.57 -2.45
C TRP A 60 10.20 -13.88 -1.73
N LYS A 61 9.94 -13.80 -0.43
CA LYS A 61 9.69 -14.97 0.43
C LYS A 61 8.56 -14.69 1.41
N VAL A 62 7.95 -15.75 1.92
CA VAL A 62 7.08 -15.66 3.10
C VAL A 62 7.93 -15.92 4.34
N ILE A 63 7.99 -14.96 5.26
CA ILE A 63 8.73 -15.03 6.51
C ILE A 63 7.84 -14.49 7.61
N ASP A 64 7.61 -15.26 8.67
CA ASP A 64 6.85 -14.87 9.86
C ASP A 64 5.47 -14.27 9.54
N GLY A 65 4.78 -14.86 8.57
CA GLY A 65 3.46 -14.39 8.13
C GLY A 65 3.47 -13.10 7.31
N ALA A 66 4.62 -12.63 6.86
CA ALA A 66 4.76 -11.50 5.96
C ALA A 66 5.27 -11.93 4.58
N LEU A 67 4.83 -11.24 3.54
CA LEU A 67 5.42 -11.29 2.21
C LEU A 67 6.61 -10.33 2.19
N VAL A 68 7.81 -10.86 2.05
CA VAL A 68 9.07 -10.15 2.31
C VAL A 68 9.89 -10.03 1.05
N ARG A 69 10.22 -8.79 0.65
CA ARG A 69 11.36 -8.55 -0.23
C ARG A 69 12.63 -8.65 0.63
N VAL A 70 13.46 -9.67 0.38
CA VAL A 70 14.69 -9.87 1.14
C VAL A 70 15.81 -9.00 0.58
N SER A 71 16.62 -8.37 1.44
CA SER A 71 17.76 -7.54 1.01
C SER A 71 18.83 -8.38 0.30
N GLY A 72 19.53 -7.78 -0.64
CA GLY A 72 20.68 -8.41 -1.31
C GLY A 72 20.36 -9.63 -2.17
N GLY A 73 19.10 -9.89 -2.53
CA GLY A 73 18.72 -10.99 -3.42
C GLY A 73 19.41 -10.87 -4.78
N ALA A 74 19.84 -12.01 -5.34
CA ALA A 74 20.38 -12.09 -6.70
C ALA A 74 19.30 -11.70 -7.70
N GLY A 75 19.33 -10.48 -8.18
CA GLY A 75 18.34 -9.86 -9.08
C GLY A 75 18.34 -8.37 -8.99
N GLY A 76 18.90 -7.80 -7.93
CA GLY A 76 18.97 -6.38 -7.68
C GLY A 76 19.72 -5.60 -8.77
N LYS A 77 19.13 -5.53 -9.93
CA LYS A 77 19.41 -4.43 -10.86
C LYS A 77 18.57 -3.28 -10.36
N GLY A 78 19.19 -2.34 -9.68
CA GLY A 78 18.61 -1.17 -9.03
C GLY A 78 17.32 -0.62 -9.64
N ALA A 79 16.74 0.34 -8.95
CA ALA A 79 15.47 1.02 -9.27
C ALA A 79 14.89 0.72 -10.66
N GLY A 80 13.94 -0.17 -10.74
CA GLY A 80 13.16 -0.33 -11.97
C GLY A 80 13.21 -1.67 -12.65
N GLY A 81 13.50 -2.79 -11.97
CA GLY A 81 13.08 -3.87 -12.70
C GLY A 81 13.80 -5.18 -12.73
N GLY A 82 13.92 -5.81 -11.65
CA GLY A 82 14.30 -7.19 -11.71
C GLY A 82 13.23 -8.07 -11.11
N ASP A 83 12.70 -7.68 -9.97
CA ASP A 83 11.96 -8.56 -9.12
C ASP A 83 10.65 -7.96 -8.60
N ASP A 84 10.08 -6.96 -9.31
CA ASP A 84 8.73 -6.49 -8.99
C ASP A 84 7.75 -7.67 -9.05
N ILE A 85 6.79 -7.71 -8.12
CA ILE A 85 5.74 -8.72 -8.14
C ILE A 85 4.38 -8.12 -8.37
N ILE A 86 3.55 -8.86 -9.08
CA ILE A 86 2.18 -8.47 -9.40
C ILE A 86 1.19 -9.53 -8.97
N THR A 87 -0.04 -9.12 -8.69
CA THR A 87 -1.15 -10.06 -8.55
C THR A 87 -1.41 -10.80 -9.85
N THR A 88 -1.80 -12.08 -9.80
CA THR A 88 -2.23 -12.81 -11.01
C THR A 88 -3.55 -12.29 -11.55
N GLY A 89 -4.43 -11.78 -10.67
CA GLY A 89 -5.68 -11.12 -11.05
C GLY A 89 -5.49 -9.63 -11.34
N GLN A 90 -6.41 -9.07 -12.14
CA GLN A 90 -6.50 -7.64 -12.44
C GLN A 90 -7.76 -7.04 -11.81
N PHE A 91 -7.67 -5.77 -11.44
CA PHE A 91 -8.73 -5.04 -10.75
C PHE A 91 -9.01 -3.70 -11.45
N ASP A 92 -10.27 -3.35 -11.55
CA ASP A 92 -10.76 -2.07 -12.09
C ASP A 92 -11.12 -1.10 -10.94
N ASN A 93 -12.31 -1.26 -10.34
CA ASN A 93 -12.73 -0.48 -9.18
C ASN A 93 -12.56 -1.28 -7.91
N PHE A 94 -11.81 -0.73 -6.96
CA PHE A 94 -11.47 -1.46 -5.75
C PHE A 94 -11.13 -0.54 -4.57
N GLU A 95 -11.26 -1.09 -3.38
CA GLU A 95 -10.59 -0.63 -2.19
C GLU A 95 -9.54 -1.66 -1.79
N LEU A 96 -8.29 -1.22 -1.66
CA LEU A 96 -7.14 -2.03 -1.25
C LEU A 96 -6.68 -1.60 0.13
N LYS A 97 -6.38 -2.56 0.98
CA LYS A 97 -5.69 -2.35 2.26
C LYS A 97 -4.49 -3.27 2.35
N LEU A 98 -3.40 -2.74 2.89
CA LEU A 98 -2.22 -3.51 3.24
C LEU A 98 -1.45 -2.81 4.36
N GLU A 99 -0.51 -3.53 4.95
CA GLU A 99 0.47 -2.94 5.84
C GLU A 99 1.87 -3.21 5.30
N TRP A 100 2.76 -2.21 5.41
CA TRP A 100 4.17 -2.35 5.07
C TRP A 100 5.07 -1.94 6.23
N LYS A 101 6.26 -2.54 6.29
CA LYS A 101 7.30 -2.23 7.25
C LYS A 101 8.67 -2.23 6.55
N ILE A 102 9.35 -1.10 6.56
CA ILE A 102 10.73 -1.00 6.09
C ILE A 102 11.64 -1.53 7.19
N VAL A 103 12.53 -2.46 6.83
CA VAL A 103 13.50 -3.07 7.76
C VAL A 103 14.88 -2.46 7.57
N ASP A 104 15.34 -2.33 6.34
CA ASP A 104 16.63 -1.76 6.03
C ASP A 104 16.60 -0.22 6.09
N ARG A 105 17.74 0.39 6.45
CA ARG A 105 17.90 1.84 6.35
C ARG A 105 17.80 2.28 4.90
N ALA A 106 17.22 3.46 4.68
CA ALA A 106 16.97 4.03 3.36
C ALA A 106 16.13 3.11 2.45
N GLY A 107 15.23 2.32 3.07
CA GLY A 107 14.34 1.44 2.33
C GLY A 107 13.42 2.23 1.41
N ASN A 108 13.25 1.69 0.20
CA ASN A 108 12.42 2.24 -0.87
C ASN A 108 11.64 1.11 -1.53
N SER A 109 10.41 1.39 -1.91
CA SER A 109 9.52 0.54 -2.68
C SER A 109 8.35 1.37 -3.20
N GLY A 110 7.42 0.75 -3.91
CA GLY A 110 6.22 1.38 -4.42
C GLY A 110 5.06 0.40 -4.51
N LEU A 111 3.86 0.93 -4.39
CA LEU A 111 2.62 0.24 -4.70
C LEU A 111 2.09 0.80 -6.02
N ILE A 112 2.34 0.10 -7.15
CA ILE A 112 1.85 0.52 -8.45
C ILE A 112 0.44 -0.02 -8.65
N LEU A 113 -0.47 0.90 -8.99
CA LEU A 113 -1.90 0.64 -9.11
C LEU A 113 -2.29 0.45 -10.57
N ARG A 114 -3.08 -0.59 -10.84
CA ARG A 114 -3.52 -0.95 -12.21
C ARG A 114 -2.35 -1.14 -13.18
N ALA A 115 -1.26 -1.76 -12.70
CA ALA A 115 -0.09 -2.06 -13.53
C ALA A 115 -0.47 -2.99 -14.71
N SER A 116 0.17 -2.78 -15.86
CA SER A 116 0.12 -3.67 -17.01
C SER A 116 1.50 -4.27 -17.32
N GLU A 117 1.59 -5.20 -18.24
CA GLU A 117 2.85 -5.85 -18.58
C GLU A 117 3.38 -5.47 -19.98
N ASP A 118 2.87 -4.42 -20.57
CA ASP A 118 3.22 -3.94 -21.90
C ASP A 118 4.41 -2.95 -21.94
N ALA A 119 4.91 -2.52 -20.77
CA ALA A 119 6.13 -1.72 -20.67
C ALA A 119 7.31 -2.52 -20.10
N VAL A 120 8.52 -1.98 -20.21
CA VAL A 120 9.76 -2.64 -19.74
C VAL A 120 9.75 -2.81 -18.22
N THR A 121 9.21 -1.83 -17.49
CA THR A 121 9.15 -1.83 -16.03
C THR A 121 7.75 -1.50 -15.55
N SER A 122 7.37 -2.02 -14.39
CA SER A 122 6.04 -1.87 -13.82
C SER A 122 5.65 -0.41 -13.56
N TRP A 123 6.57 0.42 -13.06
CA TRP A 123 6.32 1.82 -12.73
C TRP A 123 6.09 2.74 -13.95
N HIS A 124 6.28 2.23 -15.17
CA HIS A 124 5.86 2.90 -16.41
C HIS A 124 4.36 2.74 -16.71
N THR A 125 3.67 1.86 -15.98
CA THR A 125 2.37 1.35 -16.41
C THR A 125 1.19 1.78 -15.54
N GLY A 126 1.44 2.49 -14.45
CA GLY A 126 0.39 2.98 -13.56
C GLY A 126 0.89 3.92 -12.49
N PRO A 127 -0.01 4.64 -11.80
CA PRO A 127 0.36 5.53 -10.71
C PRO A 127 0.91 4.74 -9.54
N GLU A 128 1.96 5.28 -8.91
CA GLU A 128 2.66 4.67 -7.79
C GLU A 128 2.33 5.42 -6.49
N MET A 129 1.82 4.71 -5.48
CA MET A 129 1.86 5.19 -4.11
C MET A 129 3.22 4.86 -3.51
N GLN A 130 4.02 5.89 -3.23
CA GLN A 130 5.37 5.75 -2.74
C GLN A 130 5.45 5.11 -1.35
N ILE A 131 6.43 4.21 -1.18
CA ILE A 131 6.83 3.59 0.10
C ILE A 131 8.29 3.95 0.35
N LEU A 132 8.58 4.73 1.40
CA LEU A 132 9.91 5.29 1.62
C LEU A 132 10.22 5.44 3.12
N ASP A 133 11.48 5.21 3.49
CA ASP A 133 12.06 5.66 4.76
C ASP A 133 12.37 7.17 4.67
N ASN A 134 11.36 8.01 4.84
CA ASN A 134 11.47 9.46 4.63
C ASN A 134 12.65 10.08 5.39
N ALA A 135 12.92 9.59 6.61
CA ALA A 135 14.00 10.10 7.47
C ALA A 135 15.40 9.88 6.88
N ALA A 136 15.56 8.90 5.99
CA ALA A 136 16.84 8.61 5.34
C ALA A 136 17.11 9.48 4.09
N TYR A 137 16.13 10.28 3.66
CA TYR A 137 16.22 11.10 2.45
C TYR A 137 15.92 12.59 2.72
N PRO A 138 16.72 13.26 3.56
CA PRO A 138 16.53 14.69 3.84
C PRO A 138 16.65 15.51 2.55
N GLY A 139 15.74 16.45 2.36
CA GLY A 139 15.73 17.33 1.16
C GLY A 139 15.11 16.72 -0.09
N ARG A 140 14.60 15.48 -0.02
CA ARG A 140 13.84 14.89 -1.13
C ARG A 140 12.56 15.67 -1.40
N SER A 141 12.15 15.74 -2.67
CA SER A 141 10.88 16.37 -3.05
C SER A 141 9.70 15.78 -2.29
N VAL A 142 8.79 16.62 -1.81
CA VAL A 142 7.57 16.17 -1.13
C VAL A 142 6.70 15.25 -1.99
N LYS A 143 6.81 15.35 -3.32
CA LYS A 143 6.12 14.47 -4.28
C LYS A 143 6.74 13.06 -4.38
N GLU A 144 7.83 12.83 -3.66
CA GLU A 144 8.56 11.55 -3.65
C GLU A 144 8.60 10.93 -2.26
N LEU A 145 7.89 11.51 -1.27
CA LEU A 145 7.80 10.98 0.08
C LEU A 145 6.74 9.87 0.18
N ALA A 146 6.81 9.09 1.24
CA ALA A 146 5.85 8.01 1.51
C ALA A 146 4.40 8.51 1.44
N GLY A 147 3.56 7.81 0.68
CA GLY A 147 2.15 8.16 0.45
C GLY A 147 1.89 9.07 -0.74
N ALA A 148 2.91 9.72 -1.33
CA ALA A 148 2.76 10.49 -2.55
C ALA A 148 2.20 9.65 -3.71
N CYS A 149 1.51 10.27 -4.67
CA CYS A 149 1.48 9.76 -6.03
C CYS A 149 2.78 10.25 -6.68
N TYR A 150 3.74 9.33 -6.80
CA TYR A 150 5.15 9.64 -7.09
C TYR A 150 5.31 10.63 -8.25
N ASP A 151 6.10 11.69 -8.02
CA ASP A 151 6.43 12.77 -8.95
C ASP A 151 5.22 13.63 -9.43
N LEU A 152 3.99 13.29 -9.00
CA LEU A 152 2.77 13.98 -9.41
C LEU A 152 2.12 14.74 -8.25
N TYR A 153 1.63 14.03 -7.22
CA TYR A 153 0.89 14.63 -6.10
C TYR A 153 1.61 14.41 -4.78
N ALA A 154 1.85 15.49 -4.05
CA ALA A 154 2.42 15.44 -2.71
C ALA A 154 1.37 15.04 -1.67
N PRO A 155 1.73 14.28 -0.62
CA PRO A 155 0.87 14.10 0.54
C PRO A 155 0.70 15.42 1.30
N ILE A 156 -0.50 15.63 1.88
CA ILE A 156 -0.79 16.85 2.67
C ILE A 156 0.10 16.99 3.91
N LYS A 157 0.63 15.87 4.40
CA LYS A 157 1.58 15.79 5.54
C LYS A 157 2.27 14.42 5.56
N ASP A 158 3.42 14.35 6.20
CA ASP A 158 4.05 13.08 6.53
C ASP A 158 3.40 12.49 7.79
N VAL A 159 2.86 11.29 7.67
CA VAL A 159 2.32 10.47 8.77
C VAL A 159 2.95 9.09 8.78
N SER A 160 4.03 8.89 8.02
CA SER A 160 4.74 7.62 8.00
C SER A 160 5.36 7.32 9.37
N ARG A 161 5.28 6.05 9.77
CA ARG A 161 5.94 5.58 10.98
C ARG A 161 7.39 5.25 10.66
N PRO A 162 8.29 5.42 11.61
CA PRO A 162 9.71 5.13 11.44
C PRO A 162 9.97 3.69 10.97
N ARG A 163 11.13 3.48 10.39
CA ARG A 163 11.69 2.16 10.07
C ARG A 163 11.51 1.18 11.26
N GLY A 164 11.18 -0.07 10.95
CA GLY A 164 10.87 -1.11 11.93
C GLY A 164 9.41 -1.11 12.41
N GLN A 165 8.60 -0.14 12.04
CA GLN A 165 7.19 -0.07 12.40
C GLN A 165 6.28 -0.33 11.20
N TRP A 166 5.11 -0.94 11.46
CA TRP A 166 4.09 -1.19 10.47
C TRP A 166 3.31 0.09 10.13
N ASN A 167 3.20 0.37 8.85
CA ASN A 167 2.41 1.45 8.27
C ASN A 167 1.18 0.85 7.57
N ALA A 168 -0.01 1.36 7.88
CA ALA A 168 -1.26 0.89 7.30
C ALA A 168 -1.66 1.76 6.11
N VAL A 169 -1.83 1.13 4.95
CA VAL A 169 -2.27 1.74 3.69
C VAL A 169 -3.73 1.43 3.44
N ARG A 170 -4.44 2.39 2.90
CA ARG A 170 -5.70 2.23 2.19
C ARG A 170 -5.64 3.00 0.87
N VAL A 171 -6.01 2.35 -0.21
CA VAL A 171 -6.18 2.97 -1.53
C VAL A 171 -7.62 2.78 -1.97
N VAL A 172 -8.23 3.81 -2.52
CA VAL A 172 -9.50 3.72 -3.25
C VAL A 172 -9.22 4.01 -4.72
N ALA A 173 -9.69 3.12 -5.59
CA ALA A 173 -9.68 3.29 -7.04
C ALA A 173 -11.12 3.09 -7.53
N ASP A 174 -11.80 4.19 -7.87
CA ASP A 174 -13.21 4.19 -8.27
C ASP A 174 -13.37 4.96 -9.59
N GLY A 175 -13.40 4.24 -10.70
CA GLY A 175 -13.33 4.83 -12.03
C GLY A 175 -11.99 5.54 -12.22
N ARG A 176 -12.03 6.85 -12.42
CA ARG A 176 -10.85 7.72 -12.54
C ARG A 176 -10.41 8.32 -11.20
N HIS A 177 -11.28 8.25 -10.18
CA HIS A 177 -11.01 8.75 -8.84
C HIS A 177 -10.06 7.85 -8.09
N MET A 178 -9.01 8.43 -7.50
CA MET A 178 -8.00 7.75 -6.72
C MET A 178 -7.82 8.44 -5.37
N GLU A 179 -7.69 7.65 -4.30
CA GLU A 179 -7.33 8.16 -2.97
C GLU A 179 -6.14 7.37 -2.40
N HIS A 180 -5.19 8.06 -1.78
CA HIS A 180 -4.14 7.48 -0.97
C HIS A 180 -4.33 7.83 0.50
N TRP A 181 -4.33 6.80 1.33
CA TRP A 181 -4.43 6.91 2.78
C TRP A 181 -3.25 6.20 3.44
N LEU A 182 -2.67 6.81 4.46
CA LEU A 182 -1.60 6.22 5.26
C LEU A 182 -1.90 6.44 6.73
N ASN A 183 -1.82 5.38 7.54
CA ASN A 183 -2.05 5.40 8.99
C ASN A 183 -3.37 6.09 9.41
N GLY A 184 -4.44 5.86 8.64
CA GLY A 184 -5.77 6.40 8.89
C GLY A 184 -6.02 7.83 8.38
N VAL A 185 -5.02 8.46 7.76
CA VAL A 185 -5.13 9.82 7.21
C VAL A 185 -5.23 9.78 5.69
N LYS A 186 -6.23 10.44 5.11
CA LYS A 186 -6.29 10.68 3.66
C LYS A 186 -5.20 11.70 3.31
N LEU A 187 -4.21 11.27 2.54
CA LEU A 187 -3.05 12.09 2.18
C LEU A 187 -3.28 12.90 0.92
N LEU A 188 -3.97 12.33 -0.04
CA LEU A 188 -4.26 12.96 -1.33
C LEU A 188 -5.39 12.22 -2.04
N GLN A 189 -5.96 12.90 -3.01
CA GLN A 189 -6.90 12.35 -3.98
C GLN A 189 -6.68 13.03 -5.33
N TYR A 190 -6.99 12.33 -6.42
CA TYR A 190 -6.84 12.83 -7.78
C TYR A 190 -7.74 12.09 -8.77
N GLU A 191 -7.94 12.71 -9.93
CA GLU A 191 -8.69 12.13 -11.06
C GLU A 191 -7.74 11.80 -12.20
N LEU A 192 -7.59 10.53 -12.53
CA LEU A 192 -6.76 10.06 -13.65
C LEU A 192 -7.19 10.71 -14.96
N GLY A 193 -6.24 11.30 -15.70
CA GLY A 193 -6.46 11.94 -16.99
C GLY A 193 -7.34 13.19 -16.95
N SER A 194 -7.52 13.83 -15.78
CA SER A 194 -8.07 15.18 -15.67
C SER A 194 -7.10 16.23 -16.23
N ASP A 195 -7.54 17.46 -16.40
CA ASP A 195 -6.68 18.55 -16.83
C ASP A 195 -5.53 18.78 -15.83
N ASP A 196 -5.82 18.70 -14.52
CA ASP A 196 -4.79 18.79 -13.47
C ASP A 196 -3.77 17.64 -13.57
N TRP A 197 -4.25 16.39 -13.69
CA TRP A 197 -3.38 15.23 -13.94
C TRP A 197 -2.50 15.45 -15.16
N ASN A 198 -3.08 15.83 -16.28
CA ASN A 198 -2.37 16.02 -17.55
C ASN A 198 -1.31 17.14 -17.44
N ALA A 199 -1.64 18.24 -16.74
CA ALA A 199 -0.70 19.33 -16.49
C ALA A 199 0.50 18.90 -15.62
N LEU A 200 0.27 18.03 -14.62
CA LEU A 200 1.34 17.48 -13.78
C LEU A 200 2.19 16.47 -14.55
N VAL A 201 1.58 15.55 -15.29
CA VAL A 201 2.27 14.57 -16.14
C VAL A 201 3.19 15.27 -17.14
N ALA A 202 2.74 16.34 -17.79
CA ALA A 202 3.53 17.10 -18.76
C ALA A 202 4.83 17.69 -18.16
N LYS A 203 4.85 17.92 -16.84
CA LYS A 203 6.00 18.49 -16.10
C LYS A 203 6.84 17.44 -15.38
N SER A 204 6.42 16.17 -15.39
CA SER A 204 7.06 15.07 -14.68
C SER A 204 7.97 14.22 -15.56
N LYS A 205 8.65 13.25 -14.95
CA LYS A 205 9.41 12.21 -15.70
C LYS A 205 8.50 11.34 -16.59
N PHE A 206 7.21 11.34 -16.34
CA PHE A 206 6.20 10.49 -17.02
C PHE A 206 5.65 11.09 -18.32
N LYS A 207 6.08 12.29 -18.73
CA LYS A 207 5.53 13.08 -19.85
C LYS A 207 5.49 12.36 -21.21
N LYS A 208 6.24 11.27 -21.39
CA LYS A 208 6.28 10.46 -22.61
C LYS A 208 5.76 9.03 -22.40
N MET A 209 5.24 8.70 -21.21
CA MET A 209 4.79 7.36 -20.89
C MET A 209 3.30 7.22 -21.21
N GLU A 210 2.97 6.26 -22.07
CA GLU A 210 1.60 6.08 -22.59
C GLU A 210 0.57 5.91 -21.48
N HIS A 211 0.86 5.11 -20.45
CA HIS A 211 -0.04 4.86 -19.32
C HIS A 211 -0.26 6.04 -18.38
N PHE A 212 0.50 7.11 -18.53
CA PHE A 212 0.25 8.37 -17.84
C PHE A 212 -0.52 9.37 -18.71
N LEU A 213 -0.34 9.29 -20.03
CA LEU A 213 -1.11 10.07 -21.01
C LEU A 213 -2.51 9.48 -21.22
N LYS A 214 -2.64 8.16 -21.11
CA LYS A 214 -3.90 7.41 -21.20
C LYS A 214 -3.97 6.43 -20.02
N PRO A 215 -4.31 6.89 -18.81
CA PRO A 215 -4.27 6.05 -17.62
C PRO A 215 -5.17 4.81 -17.72
N PRO A 216 -4.68 3.64 -17.28
CA PRO A 216 -5.44 2.40 -17.33
C PRO A 216 -6.61 2.44 -16.35
N THR A 217 -7.73 1.83 -16.74
CA THR A 217 -8.91 1.66 -15.89
C THR A 217 -8.92 0.33 -15.14
N LYS A 218 -8.04 -0.62 -15.56
CA LYS A 218 -7.92 -1.95 -14.97
C LYS A 218 -6.47 -2.42 -15.07
N GLY A 219 -6.03 -3.19 -14.09
CA GLY A 219 -4.68 -3.77 -14.09
C GLY A 219 -4.35 -4.49 -12.80
N HIS A 220 -3.11 -4.90 -12.68
CA HIS A 220 -2.58 -5.61 -11.52
C HIS A 220 -2.29 -4.65 -10.35
N ILE A 221 -2.25 -5.20 -9.13
CA ILE A 221 -1.58 -4.57 -7.99
C ILE A 221 -0.13 -5.03 -8.02
N CYS A 222 0.81 -4.06 -8.03
CA CYS A 222 2.23 -4.36 -8.07
C CYS A 222 2.93 -3.87 -6.79
N LEU A 223 3.81 -4.70 -6.25
CA LEU A 223 4.75 -4.34 -5.20
C LEU A 223 6.15 -4.25 -5.81
N GLN A 224 6.75 -3.06 -5.72
CA GLN A 224 8.03 -2.77 -6.36
C GLN A 224 9.20 -3.33 -5.56
N ASP A 225 10.17 -3.90 -6.26
CA ASP A 225 11.50 -4.20 -5.76
C ASP A 225 12.43 -2.99 -5.90
N HIS A 226 13.05 -2.58 -4.81
CA HIS A 226 14.06 -1.54 -4.81
C HIS A 226 15.27 -1.94 -3.94
N THR A 227 15.54 -3.27 -3.88
CA THR A 227 16.66 -3.94 -3.20
C THR A 227 16.63 -3.97 -1.67
N ALA A 228 15.94 -3.06 -1.01
CA ALA A 228 15.83 -3.04 0.45
C ALA A 228 14.89 -4.13 0.98
N ARG A 229 15.13 -4.60 2.19
CA ARG A 229 14.18 -5.47 2.88
C ARG A 229 12.96 -4.69 3.32
N ILE A 230 11.82 -5.08 2.76
CA ILE A 230 10.49 -4.56 3.10
C ILE A 230 9.56 -5.74 3.31
N GLU A 231 8.70 -5.62 4.30
CA GLU A 231 7.73 -6.63 4.68
C GLU A 231 6.32 -6.12 4.46
N TYR A 232 5.44 -6.99 3.94
CA TYR A 232 4.03 -6.70 3.67
C TYR A 232 3.15 -7.73 4.34
N ARG A 233 2.01 -7.31 4.88
CA ARG A 233 0.98 -8.18 5.44
C ARG A 233 -0.40 -7.56 5.34
N ASN A 234 -1.43 -8.29 5.75
CA ASN A 234 -2.82 -7.82 5.74
C ASN A 234 -3.27 -7.30 4.36
N ILE A 235 -2.69 -7.88 3.28
CA ILE A 235 -3.02 -7.47 1.91
C ILE A 235 -4.39 -8.01 1.56
N LYS A 236 -5.36 -7.12 1.42
CA LYS A 236 -6.75 -7.46 1.11
C LYS A 236 -7.40 -6.42 0.22
N ILE A 237 -8.33 -6.88 -0.60
CA ILE A 237 -9.03 -6.07 -1.58
C ILE A 237 -10.52 -6.35 -1.52
N ARG A 238 -11.34 -5.34 -1.80
CA ARG A 238 -12.75 -5.53 -2.16
C ARG A 238 -13.06 -4.81 -3.46
N PRO A 239 -13.77 -5.43 -4.40
CA PRO A 239 -14.30 -4.74 -5.56
C PRO A 239 -15.29 -3.66 -5.13
N LEU A 240 -15.27 -2.54 -5.83
CA LEU A 240 -16.30 -1.52 -5.72
C LEU A 240 -17.26 -1.64 -6.90
N PRO A 241 -18.55 -1.33 -6.74
CA PRO A 241 -19.47 -1.28 -7.85
C PRO A 241 -19.01 -0.26 -8.88
N ALA A 242 -19.28 -0.51 -10.16
CA ALA A 242 -19.01 0.47 -11.20
C ALA A 242 -19.75 1.77 -10.87
N ARG A 243 -19.06 2.89 -10.89
CA ARG A 243 -19.68 4.21 -10.71
C ARG A 243 -20.66 4.46 -11.86
N ALA A 244 -21.87 4.87 -11.53
CA ALA A 244 -22.79 5.35 -12.56
C ALA A 244 -22.15 6.54 -13.28
N SER A 245 -22.13 6.50 -14.62
CA SER A 245 -21.57 7.58 -15.44
C SER A 245 -22.25 8.90 -15.08
N GLY A 246 -21.53 9.86 -14.49
CA GLY A 246 -22.02 11.19 -14.13
C GLY A 246 -22.13 11.51 -12.63
N ALA A 247 -21.83 10.59 -11.71
CA ALA A 247 -21.81 10.89 -10.28
C ALA A 247 -20.57 11.73 -9.91
N LYS A 248 -20.80 12.92 -9.36
CA LYS A 248 -19.72 13.74 -8.77
C LYS A 248 -19.16 13.07 -7.51
N PRO A 249 -17.86 13.26 -7.18
CA PRO A 249 -17.31 12.84 -5.89
C PRO A 249 -18.08 13.56 -4.75
N GLU A 250 -18.43 12.78 -3.71
CA GLU A 250 -18.91 13.32 -2.43
C GLU A 250 -17.77 13.99 -1.64
#